data_d7902785a9d0ce0c0ba7232d2c812067
#
_entry.id   d7902785a9d0ce0c0ba7232d2c812067
#
_cell.length_a   1.000
_cell.length_b   1.000
_cell.length_c   1.000
_cell.angle_alpha   90.00
_cell.angle_beta   90.00
_cell.angle_gamma   90.00
#
_symmetry.space_group_name_H-M   'P 1'
#
loop_
_entity.id
_entity.type
_entity.pdbx_description
1 polymer ?
#
loop_
_entity_poly.entity_id
_entity_poly.type
_entity_poly.pdbx_seq_one_letter_code
_entity_poly.pdbx_strand_id
1 'polypeptide(L)'
;INGYPDGTFKGQNNITRYEMAQMIAKGMANQDRANAEQQAMLNRLADEFSNELNTLGVRVAKLEDRVGNVKVTGDARINYIGKEGIDGYDYEDKLTARVRLGLDAKVNKNTSVKARITTGSIELGDSSKDAQANWDLAYVEHKFGKNVVVDAGRYTQKFGGGLIYSSNFDGVGATAKLGDKVTLNGAYGYMTAG
;
A
#
# COMPACT_ATOMS: atom_id res chain seq x y z
N ILE A 1 34.99 -7.88 -0.99
CA ILE A 1 34.98 -9.34 -0.81
C ILE A 1 36.22 -9.67 0.00
N ASN A 2 36.03 -10.20 1.18
CA ASN A 2 37.16 -10.67 2.00
C ASN A 2 37.54 -12.10 1.55
N GLY A 3 38.83 -12.44 1.51
CA GLY A 3 39.29 -13.78 1.25
C GLY A 3 38.90 -14.80 2.35
N TYR A 4 39.53 -15.95 2.35
CA TYR A 4 39.33 -16.93 3.41
C TYR A 4 39.76 -16.36 4.77
N PRO A 5 39.23 -16.92 5.90
CA PRO A 5 39.55 -16.42 7.24
C PRO A 5 41.04 -16.46 7.59
N ASP A 6 41.82 -17.32 6.89
CA ASP A 6 43.28 -17.44 7.01
C ASP A 6 44.05 -16.39 6.18
N GLY A 7 43.35 -15.46 5.50
CA GLY A 7 43.92 -14.42 4.66
C GLY A 7 44.45 -14.92 3.31
N THR A 8 44.25 -16.18 2.94
CA THR A 8 44.76 -16.75 1.69
C THR A 8 43.76 -16.58 0.54
N PHE A 9 44.30 -16.48 -0.68
CA PHE A 9 43.53 -16.49 -1.92
C PHE A 9 43.73 -17.83 -2.63
N LYS A 10 42.64 -18.62 -2.69
CA LYS A 10 42.64 -19.98 -3.26
C LYS A 10 41.90 -20.01 -4.60
N GLY A 11 42.34 -19.18 -5.55
CA GLY A 11 41.67 -19.02 -6.86
C GLY A 11 41.58 -20.23 -7.76
N GLN A 12 42.29 -21.31 -7.43
CA GLN A 12 42.24 -22.59 -8.19
C GLN A 12 41.31 -23.63 -7.56
N ASN A 13 40.72 -23.35 -6.40
CA ASN A 13 39.79 -24.28 -5.75
C ASN A 13 38.38 -24.07 -6.33
N ASN A 14 37.65 -25.16 -6.52
CA ASN A 14 36.26 -25.13 -6.84
C ASN A 14 35.48 -24.48 -5.67
N ILE A 15 34.62 -23.52 -5.99
CA ILE A 15 33.75 -22.89 -5.02
C ILE A 15 32.45 -23.68 -4.93
N THR A 16 31.95 -23.90 -3.74
CA THR A 16 30.65 -24.54 -3.55
C THR A 16 29.49 -23.58 -3.86
N ARG A 17 28.31 -24.11 -4.18
CA ARG A 17 27.10 -23.28 -4.41
C ARG A 17 26.77 -22.43 -3.19
N TYR A 18 26.97 -22.94 -1.98
CA TYR A 18 26.71 -22.18 -0.73
C TYR A 18 27.71 -21.03 -0.53
N GLU A 19 28.99 -21.22 -0.84
CA GLU A 19 29.98 -20.13 -0.78
C GLU A 19 29.68 -19.06 -1.83
N MET A 20 29.26 -19.45 -3.03
CA MET A 20 28.80 -18.51 -4.05
C MET A 20 27.57 -17.73 -3.57
N ALA A 21 26.58 -18.40 -2.98
CA ALA A 21 25.40 -17.75 -2.43
C ALA A 21 25.73 -16.73 -1.33
N GLN A 22 26.72 -17.03 -0.46
CA GLN A 22 27.19 -16.07 0.54
C GLN A 22 27.83 -14.82 -0.09
N MET A 23 28.58 -14.99 -1.18
CA MET A 23 29.15 -13.84 -1.91
C MET A 23 28.07 -13.01 -2.59
N ILE A 24 27.07 -13.65 -3.18
CA ILE A 24 25.93 -12.97 -3.78
C ILE A 24 25.16 -12.18 -2.70
N ALA A 25 24.91 -12.79 -1.54
CA ALA A 25 24.25 -12.13 -0.41
C ALA A 25 25.00 -10.86 0.04
N LYS A 26 26.33 -10.91 0.12
CA LYS A 26 27.17 -9.71 0.42
C LYS A 26 27.12 -8.68 -0.70
N GLY A 27 27.04 -9.10 -1.96
CA GLY A 27 26.86 -8.21 -3.10
C GLY A 27 25.50 -7.50 -3.05
N MET A 28 24.43 -8.23 -2.74
CA MET A 28 23.07 -7.70 -2.59
C MET A 28 22.98 -6.69 -1.44
N ALA A 29 23.64 -6.93 -0.32
CA ALA A 29 23.69 -6.00 0.82
C ALA A 29 24.38 -4.65 0.50
N ASN A 30 25.11 -4.57 -0.62
CA ASN A 30 25.79 -3.36 -1.09
C ASN A 30 25.33 -2.95 -2.49
N GLN A 31 24.14 -3.36 -2.89
CA GLN A 31 23.60 -3.15 -4.24
C GLN A 31 23.40 -1.66 -4.59
N ASP A 32 23.20 -0.81 -3.59
CA ASP A 32 23.09 0.64 -3.72
C ASP A 32 24.38 1.31 -4.25
N ARG A 33 25.54 0.65 -4.07
CA ARG A 33 26.84 1.10 -4.56
C ARG A 33 27.23 0.52 -5.92
N ALA A 34 26.43 -0.38 -6.45
CA ALA A 34 26.67 -1.04 -7.72
C ALA A 34 26.15 -0.20 -8.89
N ASN A 35 26.89 -0.21 -10.01
CA ASN A 35 26.39 0.37 -11.26
C ASN A 35 25.27 -0.50 -11.87
N ALA A 36 24.60 0.00 -12.93
CA ALA A 36 23.46 -0.68 -13.55
C ALA A 36 23.79 -2.09 -14.08
N GLU A 37 24.99 -2.29 -14.62
CA GLU A 37 25.44 -3.57 -15.14
C GLU A 37 25.70 -4.57 -14.01
N GLN A 38 26.35 -4.12 -12.93
CA GLN A 38 26.59 -4.92 -11.73
C GLN A 38 25.29 -5.31 -11.03
N GLN A 39 24.31 -4.40 -10.96
CA GLN A 39 22.97 -4.68 -10.41
C GLN A 39 22.24 -5.72 -11.25
N ALA A 40 22.29 -5.63 -12.57
CA ALA A 40 21.70 -6.63 -13.46
C ALA A 40 22.34 -8.02 -13.28
N MET A 41 23.67 -8.07 -13.12
CA MET A 41 24.39 -9.32 -12.85
C MET A 41 24.02 -9.89 -11.47
N LEU A 42 23.98 -9.08 -10.42
CA LEU A 42 23.59 -9.51 -9.07
C LEU A 42 22.17 -10.06 -9.05
N ASN A 43 21.23 -9.42 -9.74
CA ASN A 43 19.86 -9.90 -9.83
C ASN A 43 19.76 -11.25 -10.54
N ARG A 44 20.49 -11.43 -11.64
CA ARG A 44 20.54 -12.71 -12.36
C ARG A 44 21.13 -13.83 -11.50
N LEU A 45 22.23 -13.56 -10.78
CA LEU A 45 22.83 -14.54 -9.88
C LEU A 45 21.92 -14.84 -8.68
N ALA A 46 21.22 -13.84 -8.12
CA ALA A 46 20.27 -14.05 -7.06
C ALA A 46 19.10 -14.95 -7.47
N ASP A 47 18.66 -14.87 -8.72
CA ASP A 47 17.65 -15.78 -9.27
C ASP A 47 18.17 -17.22 -9.36
N GLU A 48 19.38 -17.41 -9.89
CA GLU A 48 19.98 -18.72 -10.07
C GLU A 48 20.26 -19.43 -8.73
N PHE A 49 20.65 -18.66 -7.70
CA PHE A 49 21.00 -19.17 -6.37
C PHE A 49 19.89 -18.95 -5.32
N SER A 50 18.65 -18.75 -5.77
CA SER A 50 17.53 -18.44 -4.88
C SER A 50 17.30 -19.47 -3.77
N ASN A 51 17.48 -20.76 -4.04
CA ASN A 51 17.31 -21.83 -3.06
C ASN A 51 18.38 -21.78 -1.95
N GLU A 52 19.63 -21.58 -2.33
CA GLU A 52 20.75 -21.48 -1.39
C GLU A 52 20.66 -20.19 -0.56
N LEU A 53 20.26 -19.07 -1.17
CA LEU A 53 20.03 -17.80 -0.49
C LEU A 53 18.89 -17.92 0.53
N ASN A 54 17.79 -18.56 0.19
CA ASN A 54 16.68 -18.82 1.12
C ASN A 54 17.14 -19.69 2.31
N THR A 55 17.97 -20.71 2.07
CA THR A 55 18.52 -21.56 3.13
C THR A 55 19.44 -20.76 4.07
N LEU A 56 20.13 -19.74 3.56
CA LEU A 56 20.96 -18.82 4.33
C LEU A 56 20.14 -17.73 5.03
N GLY A 57 18.81 -17.73 4.91
CA GLY A 57 17.93 -16.72 5.49
C GLY A 57 17.99 -15.37 4.78
N VAL A 58 18.63 -15.31 3.62
CA VAL A 58 18.68 -14.10 2.78
C VAL A 58 17.39 -14.05 1.95
N ARG A 59 16.51 -13.11 2.24
CA ARG A 59 15.35 -12.84 1.38
C ARG A 59 15.84 -12.22 0.09
N VAL A 60 15.60 -12.89 -1.01
CA VAL A 60 15.91 -12.35 -2.33
C VAL A 60 14.94 -11.20 -2.61
N ALA A 61 15.46 -10.02 -2.93
CA ALA A 61 14.69 -8.79 -3.17
C ALA A 61 13.52 -8.94 -4.17
N LYS A 62 13.56 -9.94 -5.05
CA LYS A 62 12.44 -10.28 -5.92
C LYS A 62 11.19 -10.80 -5.21
N LEU A 63 11.33 -11.40 -4.02
CA LEU A 63 10.19 -11.73 -3.17
C LEU A 63 9.62 -10.47 -2.52
N GLU A 64 10.47 -9.50 -2.19
CA GLU A 64 10.05 -8.19 -1.69
C GLU A 64 9.40 -7.35 -2.78
N ASP A 65 9.85 -7.40 -4.03
CA ASP A 65 9.19 -6.73 -5.17
C ASP A 65 7.81 -7.32 -5.47
N ARG A 66 7.60 -8.62 -5.25
CA ARG A 66 6.28 -9.26 -5.43
C ARG A 66 5.33 -9.03 -4.25
N VAL A 67 5.84 -8.93 -3.03
CA VAL A 67 5.07 -8.61 -1.82
C VAL A 67 5.05 -7.09 -1.61
N GLY A 68 6.09 -6.36 -2.04
CA GLY A 68 6.22 -4.90 -1.95
C GLY A 68 5.30 -4.10 -2.85
N ASN A 69 4.61 -4.74 -3.80
CA ASN A 69 3.61 -4.07 -4.65
C ASN A 69 2.31 -3.74 -3.92
N VAL A 70 2.06 -4.33 -2.75
CA VAL A 70 0.85 -4.08 -1.97
C VAL A 70 1.21 -3.44 -0.64
N LYS A 71 0.82 -2.19 -0.47
CA LYS A 71 0.88 -1.47 0.79
C LYS A 71 -0.42 -1.67 1.55
N VAL A 72 -0.34 -2.17 2.77
CA VAL A 72 -1.48 -2.27 3.69
C VAL A 72 -1.41 -1.10 4.67
N THR A 73 -2.52 -0.42 4.85
CA THR A 73 -2.70 0.67 5.82
C THR A 73 -3.93 0.40 6.65
N GLY A 74 -4.02 1.02 7.83
CA GLY A 74 -5.21 0.86 8.67
C GLY A 74 -5.39 2.03 9.60
N ASP A 75 -6.64 2.25 9.99
CA ASP A 75 -7.01 3.14 11.07
C ASP A 75 -8.13 2.52 11.92
N ALA A 76 -8.14 2.88 13.18
CA ALA A 76 -9.21 2.55 14.12
C ALA A 76 -9.69 3.83 14.81
N ARG A 77 -10.98 3.90 15.09
CA ARG A 77 -11.61 5.00 15.82
C ARG A 77 -12.55 4.44 16.86
N ILE A 78 -12.46 4.95 18.08
CA ILE A 78 -13.47 4.82 19.12
C ILE A 78 -14.06 6.22 19.34
N ASN A 79 -15.37 6.32 19.32
CA ASN A 79 -16.08 7.59 19.47
C ASN A 79 -17.21 7.44 20.47
N TYR A 80 -17.20 8.30 21.49
CA TYR A 80 -18.28 8.44 22.46
C TYR A 80 -19.12 9.67 22.09
N ILE A 81 -20.41 9.49 22.01
CA ILE A 81 -21.37 10.54 21.74
C ILE A 81 -22.29 10.61 22.97
N GLY A 82 -22.00 11.57 23.86
CA GLY A 82 -22.90 11.94 24.96
C GLY A 82 -23.84 13.02 24.46
N LYS A 83 -25.10 12.90 24.75
CA LYS A 83 -26.11 13.94 24.46
C LYS A 83 -26.82 14.23 25.76
N GLU A 84 -26.71 15.49 26.24
CA GLU A 84 -27.62 16.00 27.27
C GLU A 84 -29.00 16.16 26.66
N GLY A 85 -30.03 15.56 27.30
CA GLY A 85 -31.41 15.67 26.87
C GLY A 85 -31.91 17.10 27.02
N ILE A 86 -32.52 17.66 25.97
CA ILE A 86 -33.42 18.78 26.05
C ILE A 86 -34.78 18.19 26.42
N ASP A 87 -35.50 18.79 27.38
CA ASP A 87 -36.78 18.30 27.90
C ASP A 87 -37.67 17.60 26.85
N GLY A 88 -37.92 16.32 27.07
CA GLY A 88 -38.86 15.49 26.29
C GLY A 88 -38.24 14.54 25.28
N TYR A 89 -36.90 14.42 25.17
CA TYR A 89 -36.24 13.44 24.33
C TYR A 89 -35.19 12.66 25.11
N ASP A 90 -35.39 11.35 25.27
CA ASP A 90 -34.36 10.43 25.76
C ASP A 90 -33.28 10.27 24.68
N TYR A 91 -32.10 10.80 24.93
CA TYR A 91 -30.92 10.53 24.11
C TYR A 91 -30.03 9.49 24.81
N GLU A 92 -29.87 8.34 24.21
CA GLU A 92 -28.92 7.34 24.68
C GLU A 92 -27.48 7.74 24.32
N ASP A 93 -26.60 7.65 25.29
CA ASP A 93 -25.16 7.74 25.08
C ASP A 93 -24.69 6.57 24.21
N LYS A 94 -23.90 6.87 23.17
CA LYS A 94 -23.41 5.86 22.23
C LYS A 94 -21.90 5.80 22.20
N LEU A 95 -21.38 4.61 22.45
CA LEU A 95 -19.99 4.29 22.23
C LEU A 95 -19.88 3.51 20.91
N THR A 96 -19.15 4.06 19.95
CA THR A 96 -18.98 3.41 18.64
C THR A 96 -17.51 3.14 18.32
N ALA A 97 -17.25 2.05 17.65
CA ALA A 97 -15.93 1.69 17.13
C ALA A 97 -15.98 1.52 15.61
N ARG A 98 -14.89 1.84 14.94
CA ARG A 98 -14.71 1.58 13.52
C ARG A 98 -13.26 1.17 13.24
N VAL A 99 -13.09 0.13 12.44
CA VAL A 99 -11.80 -0.30 11.89
C VAL A 99 -11.85 -0.23 10.38
N ARG A 100 -10.78 0.27 9.76
CA ARG A 100 -10.60 0.30 8.30
C ARG A 100 -9.24 -0.24 7.94
N LEU A 101 -9.18 -1.05 6.88
CA LEU A 101 -7.95 -1.55 6.28
C LEU A 101 -7.93 -1.14 4.81
N GLY A 102 -6.91 -0.40 4.42
CA GLY A 102 -6.67 0.05 3.05
C GLY A 102 -5.60 -0.81 2.38
N LEU A 103 -5.85 -1.14 1.13
CA LEU A 103 -4.93 -1.83 0.23
C LEU A 103 -4.55 -0.88 -0.91
N ASP A 104 -3.27 -0.75 -1.21
CA ASP A 104 -2.74 -0.01 -2.37
C ASP A 104 -1.74 -0.91 -3.09
N ALA A 105 -2.18 -1.46 -4.23
CA ALA A 105 -1.41 -2.39 -5.04
C ALA A 105 -0.90 -1.67 -6.30
N LYS A 106 0.42 -1.51 -6.45
CA LYS A 106 1.04 -0.95 -7.65
C LYS A 106 1.03 -1.99 -8.77
N VAL A 107 0.32 -1.69 -9.86
CA VAL A 107 0.32 -2.50 -11.08
C VAL A 107 1.53 -2.17 -11.96
N ASN A 108 1.85 -0.87 -12.06
CA ASN A 108 3.03 -0.36 -12.77
C ASN A 108 3.39 1.06 -12.25
N LYS A 109 4.33 1.75 -12.91
CA LYS A 109 4.81 3.09 -12.52
C LYS A 109 3.69 4.13 -12.41
N ASN A 110 2.63 3.97 -13.19
CA ASN A 110 1.58 4.96 -13.34
C ASN A 110 0.21 4.48 -12.85
N THR A 111 0.05 3.19 -12.56
CA THR A 111 -1.25 2.58 -12.24
C THR A 111 -1.19 1.87 -10.91
N SER A 112 -2.15 2.16 -10.05
CA SER A 112 -2.40 1.47 -8.77
C SER A 112 -3.85 1.02 -8.68
N VAL A 113 -4.08 -0.12 -8.05
CA VAL A 113 -5.41 -0.57 -7.62
C VAL A 113 -5.52 -0.30 -6.13
N LYS A 114 -6.58 0.37 -5.73
CA LYS A 114 -6.83 0.73 -4.34
C LYS A 114 -8.16 0.19 -3.87
N ALA A 115 -8.17 -0.35 -2.66
CA ALA A 115 -9.37 -0.87 -2.04
C ALA A 115 -9.35 -0.57 -0.53
N ARG A 116 -10.52 -0.48 0.09
CA ARG A 116 -10.65 -0.33 1.53
C ARG A 116 -11.81 -1.16 2.04
N ILE A 117 -11.54 -1.92 3.11
CA ILE A 117 -12.54 -2.64 3.88
C ILE A 117 -12.80 -1.87 5.18
N THR A 118 -14.05 -1.77 5.58
CA THR A 118 -14.48 -1.08 6.80
C THR A 118 -15.51 -1.89 7.55
N THR A 119 -15.48 -1.82 8.88
CA THR A 119 -16.54 -2.37 9.73
C THR A 119 -17.75 -1.43 9.82
N GLY A 120 -17.65 -0.21 9.24
CA GLY A 120 -18.61 0.85 9.56
C GLY A 120 -18.47 1.32 11.02
N SER A 121 -19.44 2.06 11.51
CA SER A 121 -19.52 2.42 12.93
C SER A 121 -20.34 1.38 13.67
N ILE A 122 -19.66 0.56 14.47
CA ILE A 122 -20.26 -0.49 15.30
C ILE A 122 -20.62 0.15 16.64
N GLU A 123 -21.85 -0.01 17.10
CA GLU A 123 -22.27 0.39 18.44
C GLU A 123 -21.79 -0.66 19.45
N LEU A 124 -20.96 -0.24 20.39
CA LEU A 124 -20.41 -1.13 21.41
C LEU A 124 -21.43 -1.28 22.55
N GLY A 125 -21.59 -2.50 23.05
CA GLY A 125 -22.58 -2.82 24.10
C GLY A 125 -23.93 -3.31 23.54
N ASP A 126 -24.19 -3.21 22.24
CA ASP A 126 -25.37 -3.80 21.61
C ASP A 126 -24.99 -5.11 20.90
N SER A 127 -25.27 -6.24 21.54
CA SER A 127 -25.00 -7.57 20.99
C SER A 127 -25.93 -8.00 19.85
N SER A 128 -26.96 -7.20 19.54
CA SER A 128 -27.88 -7.45 18.43
C SER A 128 -27.31 -7.01 17.07
N LYS A 129 -26.23 -6.23 17.08
CA LYS A 129 -25.59 -5.69 15.87
C LYS A 129 -24.21 -6.29 15.66
N ASP A 130 -24.16 -7.28 14.79
CA ASP A 130 -22.88 -7.86 14.38
C ASP A 130 -22.01 -6.87 13.58
N ALA A 131 -20.71 -6.93 13.83
CA ALA A 131 -19.75 -6.21 13.04
C ALA A 131 -19.66 -6.81 11.63
N GLN A 132 -20.17 -6.10 10.63
CA GLN A 132 -20.03 -6.52 9.24
C GLN A 132 -18.92 -5.74 8.55
N ALA A 133 -17.96 -6.45 7.96
CA ALA A 133 -16.91 -5.84 7.17
C ALA A 133 -17.35 -5.72 5.70
N ASN A 134 -17.32 -4.51 5.17
CA ASN A 134 -17.74 -4.20 3.81
C ASN A 134 -16.64 -3.48 3.03
N TRP A 135 -16.55 -3.74 1.73
CA TRP A 135 -15.74 -2.96 0.82
C TRP A 135 -16.41 -1.61 0.57
N ASP A 136 -15.81 -0.54 1.07
CA ASP A 136 -16.35 0.82 0.88
C ASP A 136 -15.60 1.62 -0.18
N LEU A 137 -14.40 1.21 -0.57
CA LEU A 137 -13.66 1.74 -1.72
C LEU A 137 -13.10 0.58 -2.55
N ALA A 138 -13.16 0.72 -3.89
CA ALA A 138 -12.56 -0.17 -4.86
C ALA A 138 -12.39 0.57 -6.18
N TYR A 139 -11.16 0.99 -6.53
CA TYR A 139 -10.91 1.79 -7.72
C TYR A 139 -9.49 1.62 -8.26
N VAL A 140 -9.32 2.03 -9.50
CA VAL A 140 -8.04 2.14 -10.18
C VAL A 140 -7.65 3.61 -10.25
N GLU A 141 -6.44 3.93 -9.83
CA GLU A 141 -5.80 5.24 -10.03
C GLU A 141 -4.80 5.12 -11.16
N HIS A 142 -4.88 6.01 -12.15
CA HIS A 142 -3.90 6.11 -13.23
C HIS A 142 -3.36 7.53 -13.34
N LYS A 143 -2.03 7.65 -13.42
CA LYS A 143 -1.31 8.93 -13.54
C LYS A 143 -0.87 9.15 -14.98
N PHE A 144 -1.42 10.17 -15.63
CA PHE A 144 -0.98 10.65 -16.93
C PHE A 144 0.08 11.74 -16.74
N GLY A 145 1.34 11.35 -16.88
CA GLY A 145 2.47 12.24 -16.62
C GLY A 145 2.55 12.65 -15.16
N LYS A 146 2.93 13.92 -14.92
CA LYS A 146 3.12 14.46 -13.55
C LYS A 146 1.89 15.21 -13.01
N ASN A 147 0.98 15.59 -13.90
CA ASN A 147 -0.03 16.60 -13.58
C ASN A 147 -1.46 16.09 -13.60
N VAL A 148 -1.75 14.94 -14.21
CA VAL A 148 -3.12 14.44 -14.32
C VAL A 148 -3.23 13.09 -13.63
N VAL A 149 -4.25 12.95 -12.78
CA VAL A 149 -4.62 11.70 -12.12
C VAL A 149 -6.07 11.39 -12.47
N VAL A 150 -6.33 10.15 -12.86
CA VAL A 150 -7.68 9.65 -13.14
C VAL A 150 -7.98 8.49 -12.20
N ASP A 151 -9.11 8.57 -11.51
CA ASP A 151 -9.66 7.53 -10.65
C ASP A 151 -10.90 6.93 -11.31
N ALA A 152 -11.02 5.61 -11.29
CA ALA A 152 -12.16 4.88 -11.86
C ALA A 152 -12.62 3.76 -10.94
N GLY A 153 -13.89 3.75 -10.58
CA GLY A 153 -14.50 2.82 -9.63
C GLY A 153 -15.21 3.55 -8.48
N ARG A 154 -15.21 2.95 -7.30
CA ARG A 154 -15.71 3.57 -6.08
C ARG A 154 -14.56 4.20 -5.28
N TYR A 155 -14.49 5.52 -5.27
CA TYR A 155 -13.45 6.28 -4.59
C TYR A 155 -14.05 7.46 -3.79
N THR A 156 -13.26 8.10 -2.96
CA THR A 156 -13.72 9.31 -2.23
C THR A 156 -13.57 10.55 -3.12
N GLN A 157 -14.68 11.20 -3.45
CA GLN A 157 -14.70 12.43 -4.21
C GLN A 157 -14.98 13.63 -3.30
N LYS A 158 -14.32 14.75 -3.59
CA LYS A 158 -14.54 16.03 -2.91
C LYS A 158 -14.78 17.12 -3.94
N PHE A 159 -15.86 17.87 -3.76
CA PHE A 159 -16.14 19.08 -4.51
C PHE A 159 -16.18 20.29 -3.59
N GLY A 160 -15.70 21.45 -4.07
CA GLY A 160 -15.66 22.69 -3.29
C GLY A 160 -14.84 22.58 -2.01
N GLY A 161 -13.69 21.89 -2.04
CA GLY A 161 -12.90 21.66 -0.83
C GLY A 161 -13.56 20.72 0.19
N GLY A 162 -14.64 20.03 -0.20
CA GLY A 162 -15.44 19.18 0.67
C GLY A 162 -16.69 19.85 1.25
N LEU A 163 -16.91 21.14 0.96
CA LEU A 163 -18.10 21.88 1.41
C LEU A 163 -19.35 21.47 0.62
N ILE A 164 -19.20 21.16 -0.67
CA ILE A 164 -20.32 20.77 -1.53
C ILE A 164 -20.55 19.25 -1.44
N TYR A 165 -19.49 18.49 -1.51
CA TYR A 165 -19.54 17.02 -1.45
C TYR A 165 -18.21 16.46 -0.92
N SER A 166 -18.30 15.49 -0.01
CA SER A 166 -17.15 14.76 0.52
C SER A 166 -17.60 13.36 0.96
N SER A 167 -17.77 12.45 0.00
CA SER A 167 -18.22 11.08 0.26
C SER A 167 -17.73 10.13 -0.82
N ASN A 168 -18.18 8.86 -0.78
CA ASN A 168 -17.90 7.88 -1.80
C ASN A 168 -18.65 8.22 -3.09
N PHE A 169 -17.98 7.99 -4.21
CA PHE A 169 -18.48 8.30 -5.54
C PHE A 169 -18.20 7.12 -6.46
N ASP A 170 -19.21 6.71 -7.21
CA ASP A 170 -19.11 5.60 -8.16
C ASP A 170 -19.02 6.16 -9.57
N GLY A 171 -17.85 6.09 -10.19
CA GLY A 171 -17.66 6.65 -11.52
C GLY A 171 -16.21 6.83 -11.92
N VAL A 172 -15.97 7.85 -12.73
CA VAL A 172 -14.65 8.26 -13.19
C VAL A 172 -14.42 9.72 -12.82
N GLY A 173 -13.32 10.00 -12.17
CA GLY A 173 -12.88 11.35 -11.82
C GLY A 173 -11.51 11.66 -12.40
N ALA A 174 -11.27 12.92 -12.68
CA ALA A 174 -9.98 13.42 -13.12
C ALA A 174 -9.58 14.65 -12.30
N THR A 175 -8.33 14.66 -11.87
CA THR A 175 -7.71 15.80 -11.22
C THR A 175 -6.51 16.24 -12.05
N ALA A 176 -6.48 17.51 -12.47
CA ALA A 176 -5.40 18.11 -13.25
C ALA A 176 -4.77 19.29 -12.49
N LYS A 177 -3.46 19.26 -12.32
CA LYS A 177 -2.69 20.38 -11.75
C LYS A 177 -2.17 21.27 -12.88
N LEU A 178 -2.56 22.53 -12.85
CA LEU A 178 -2.14 23.57 -13.79
C LEU A 178 -1.15 24.51 -13.08
N GLY A 179 0.13 24.15 -13.16
CA GLY A 179 1.16 24.83 -12.36
C GLY A 179 1.02 24.54 -10.86
N ASP A 180 1.56 25.45 -10.03
CA ASP A 180 1.65 25.23 -8.58
C ASP A 180 0.40 25.72 -7.80
N LYS A 181 -0.46 26.48 -8.44
CA LYS A 181 -1.56 27.22 -7.76
C LYS A 181 -2.97 26.77 -8.15
N VAL A 182 -3.13 26.12 -9.29
CA VAL A 182 -4.46 25.79 -9.80
C VAL A 182 -4.62 24.29 -9.93
N THR A 183 -5.69 23.75 -9.35
CA THR A 183 -6.09 22.36 -9.51
C THR A 183 -7.52 22.31 -10.03
N LEU A 184 -7.71 21.67 -11.18
CA LEU A 184 -9.02 21.37 -11.72
C LEU A 184 -9.44 19.96 -11.31
N ASN A 185 -10.70 19.80 -10.93
CA ASN A 185 -11.28 18.54 -10.53
C ASN A 185 -12.64 18.37 -11.20
N GLY A 186 -12.85 17.24 -11.86
CA GLY A 186 -14.12 16.89 -12.51
C GLY A 186 -14.40 15.42 -12.37
N ALA A 187 -15.67 15.04 -12.28
CA ALA A 187 -16.08 13.64 -12.20
C ALA A 187 -17.41 13.41 -12.93
N TYR A 188 -17.58 12.19 -13.44
CA TYR A 188 -18.82 11.70 -14.03
C TYR A 188 -19.20 10.36 -13.40
N GLY A 189 -20.42 10.26 -12.89
CA GLY A 189 -20.90 9.05 -12.21
C GLY A 189 -22.00 9.36 -11.19
N TYR A 190 -22.04 8.57 -10.13
CA TYR A 190 -23.11 8.61 -9.13
C TYR A 190 -22.55 9.03 -7.77
N MET A 191 -23.19 10.01 -7.15
CA MET A 191 -22.99 10.34 -5.74
C MET A 191 -23.64 9.25 -4.90
N THR A 192 -22.87 8.55 -4.09
CA THR A 192 -23.46 7.61 -3.13
C THR A 192 -23.97 8.41 -1.94
N ALA A 193 -25.23 8.19 -1.57
CA ALA A 193 -25.76 8.75 -0.33
C ALA A 193 -24.93 8.18 0.85
N GLY A 194 -24.42 9.08 1.68
CA GLY A 194 -23.73 8.74 2.92
C GLY A 194 -24.72 8.42 4.03
#